data_5620d5ee6c9dc570da5d3d92f7923316
#
_entry.id   5620d5ee6c9dc570da5d3d92f7923316
#
_cell.length_a   1.000
_cell.length_b   1.000
_cell.length_c   1.000
_cell.angle_alpha   90.00
_cell.angle_beta   90.00
_cell.angle_gamma   90.00
#
_symmetry.space_group_name_H-M   'P 1'
#
loop_
_entity.id
_entity.type
_entity.pdbx_description
1 polymer ?
#
loop_
_entity_poly.entity_id
_entity_poly.type
_entity_poly.pdbx_seq_one_letter_code
_entity_poly.pdbx_strand_id
1 'polypeptide(L)'
;MSVLDIQSQPLARRDAKPLLEIVRNFTLNWFTVTMGTGALALTLNQFPLAVPGLRAAAAGLWLANIALFALFSLLYAARWVLFPREAALIFRHPVMSMFFGAIPMGLATIVNGFLAFGPDFISSGLAVSLARALWQADAAMSVVCGFAIPYFMFTRQEHSMEKLTAVWLLPIVASEVAAASGGLVASHLAAPEAFLVLILSYVLWACSVPLAMSVLVLLFLRLALFKLPERDMAVSCWLALGPIGTGALGLVVLGGAAPAIFAANGLASLGEVAFGLGVIGGL
;
A
#
# COMPACT_ATOMS: atom_id res chain seq x y z
N MET A 1 26.20 -40.70 28.42
CA MET A 1 24.95 -40.41 27.65
C MET A 1 25.39 -40.24 26.20
N SER A 2 25.04 -41.18 25.36
CA SER A 2 25.61 -41.37 24.03
C SER A 2 24.97 -40.48 22.98
N VAL A 3 25.79 -40.08 22.02
CA VAL A 3 25.49 -39.17 20.89
C VAL A 3 24.51 -39.79 19.86
N LEU A 4 23.80 -40.87 20.19
CA LEU A 4 22.96 -41.68 19.29
C LEU A 4 21.45 -41.47 19.44
N ASP A 5 21.00 -40.53 20.26
CA ASP A 5 19.54 -40.33 20.54
C ASP A 5 18.89 -39.14 19.80
N ILE A 6 19.57 -38.54 18.80
CA ILE A 6 19.02 -37.39 18.06
C ILE A 6 18.39 -37.76 16.69
N GLN A 7 18.35 -39.06 16.34
CA GLN A 7 17.90 -39.50 15.00
C GLN A 7 16.57 -40.25 14.94
N SER A 8 15.65 -40.06 15.85
CA SER A 8 14.32 -40.66 15.72
C SER A 8 13.17 -39.68 15.98
N GLN A 9 13.19 -38.51 15.35
CA GLN A 9 11.92 -37.84 15.09
C GLN A 9 11.29 -38.43 13.84
N PRO A 10 10.03 -38.90 13.90
CA PRO A 10 9.40 -39.50 12.75
C PRO A 10 9.21 -38.42 11.68
N LEU A 11 9.72 -38.70 10.48
CA LEU A 11 9.40 -37.99 9.23
C LEU A 11 7.93 -38.23 8.87
N ALA A 12 7.03 -37.75 9.74
CA ALA A 12 5.60 -37.84 9.54
C ALA A 12 5.12 -36.58 8.79
N ARG A 13 4.66 -36.80 7.59
CA ARG A 13 3.90 -35.93 6.68
C ARG A 13 4.67 -35.27 5.54
N ARG A 14 5.09 -36.08 4.62
CA ARG A 14 5.43 -35.64 3.25
C ARG A 14 4.29 -35.86 2.22
N ASP A 15 3.06 -36.09 2.64
CA ASP A 15 1.93 -36.38 1.74
C ASP A 15 0.95 -35.21 1.51
N ALA A 16 1.23 -34.01 1.99
CA ALA A 16 0.47 -32.84 1.58
C ALA A 16 0.84 -32.49 0.14
N LYS A 17 -0.16 -32.48 -0.77
CA LYS A 17 0.05 -32.03 -2.15
C LYS A 17 0.82 -30.70 -2.11
N PRO A 18 1.91 -30.53 -2.90
CA PRO A 18 2.81 -29.36 -2.79
C PRO A 18 2.07 -28.01 -2.91
N LEU A 19 0.97 -27.95 -3.65
CA LEU A 19 0.09 -26.79 -3.74
C LEU A 19 -0.59 -26.44 -2.39
N LEU A 20 -0.93 -27.42 -1.58
CA LEU A 20 -1.57 -27.15 -0.28
C LEU A 20 -0.60 -26.54 0.72
N GLU A 21 0.67 -26.93 0.65
CA GLU A 21 1.74 -26.34 1.47
C GLU A 21 2.04 -24.90 1.04
N ILE A 22 2.03 -24.60 -0.26
CA ILE A 22 2.17 -23.24 -0.76
C ILE A 22 1.05 -22.35 -0.20
N VAL A 23 -0.21 -22.77 -0.30
CA VAL A 23 -1.36 -22.03 0.25
C VAL A 23 -1.24 -21.84 1.76
N ARG A 24 -0.88 -22.90 2.50
CA ARG A 24 -0.74 -22.87 3.97
C ARG A 24 0.32 -21.87 4.43
N ASN A 25 1.45 -21.80 3.72
CA ASN A 25 2.59 -20.97 4.06
C ASN A 25 2.58 -19.61 3.36
N PHE A 26 1.53 -19.29 2.56
CA PHE A 26 1.44 -18.01 1.88
C PHE A 26 1.22 -16.88 2.89
N THR A 27 2.03 -15.83 2.82
CA THR A 27 2.03 -14.71 3.78
C THR A 27 1.86 -13.37 3.10
N LEU A 28 1.39 -12.36 3.86
CA LEU A 28 1.03 -11.03 3.36
C LEU A 28 2.20 -10.23 2.78
N ASN A 29 3.43 -10.52 3.18
CA ASN A 29 4.61 -9.83 2.65
C ASN A 29 4.78 -10.00 1.13
N TRP A 30 4.19 -11.03 0.50
CA TRP A 30 4.19 -11.17 -0.94
C TRP A 30 3.49 -10.01 -1.66
N PHE A 31 2.52 -9.35 -1.02
CA PHE A 31 1.88 -8.17 -1.62
C PHE A 31 2.83 -6.97 -1.78
N THR A 32 3.96 -6.93 -1.09
CA THR A 32 4.98 -5.90 -1.34
C THR A 32 5.58 -5.98 -2.74
N VAL A 33 5.56 -7.17 -3.36
CA VAL A 33 5.96 -7.34 -4.77
C VAL A 33 5.03 -6.54 -5.67
N THR A 34 3.71 -6.59 -5.41
CA THR A 34 2.73 -5.83 -6.21
C THR A 34 2.85 -4.33 -6.01
N MET A 35 3.19 -3.86 -4.79
CA MET A 35 3.53 -2.47 -4.55
C MET A 35 4.69 -2.01 -5.43
N GLY A 36 5.82 -2.75 -5.38
CA GLY A 36 7.03 -2.40 -6.10
C GLY A 36 6.88 -2.48 -7.61
N THR A 37 6.29 -3.57 -8.13
CA THR A 37 6.07 -3.76 -9.57
C THR A 37 5.13 -2.70 -10.13
N GLY A 38 4.04 -2.40 -9.42
CA GLY A 38 3.09 -1.38 -9.85
C GLY A 38 3.67 0.03 -9.77
N ALA A 39 4.40 0.36 -8.71
CA ALA A 39 5.10 1.64 -8.60
C ALA A 39 6.12 1.82 -9.73
N LEU A 40 6.91 0.78 -10.05
CA LEU A 40 7.83 0.81 -11.17
C LEU A 40 7.12 1.07 -12.50
N ALA A 41 6.00 0.39 -12.76
CA ALA A 41 5.21 0.60 -13.98
C ALA A 41 4.75 2.06 -14.11
N LEU A 42 4.21 2.66 -13.04
CA LEU A 42 3.77 4.05 -13.03
C LEU A 42 4.93 5.04 -13.19
N THR A 43 6.06 4.79 -12.54
CA THR A 43 7.27 5.62 -12.64
C THR A 43 7.85 5.60 -14.06
N LEU A 44 7.92 4.43 -14.71
CA LEU A 44 8.37 4.32 -16.09
C LEU A 44 7.45 5.08 -17.05
N ASN A 45 6.13 5.08 -16.80
CA ASN A 45 5.18 5.86 -17.61
C ASN A 45 5.37 7.38 -17.47
N GLN A 46 5.87 7.85 -16.32
CA GLN A 46 6.10 9.26 -16.03
C GLN A 46 7.56 9.69 -16.32
N PHE A 47 8.35 8.80 -16.89
CA PHE A 47 9.77 9.11 -17.18
C PHE A 47 9.88 10.28 -18.17
N PRO A 48 10.68 11.31 -17.84
CA PRO A 48 10.66 12.57 -18.59
C PRO A 48 11.29 12.52 -19.98
N LEU A 49 12.01 11.43 -20.29
CA LEU A 49 12.64 11.24 -21.60
C LEU A 49 11.81 10.30 -22.48
N ALA A 50 11.67 10.67 -23.74
CA ALA A 50 10.99 9.84 -24.74
C ALA A 50 11.90 8.65 -25.12
N VAL A 51 11.71 7.51 -24.48
CA VAL A 51 12.39 6.26 -24.79
C VAL A 51 11.45 5.35 -25.58
N PRO A 52 11.78 4.93 -26.82
CA PRO A 52 10.93 4.04 -27.59
C PRO A 52 10.63 2.74 -26.82
N GLY A 53 9.35 2.34 -26.79
CA GLY A 53 8.91 1.11 -26.13
C GLY A 53 8.74 1.21 -24.60
N LEU A 54 9.18 2.29 -23.96
CA LEU A 54 9.12 2.41 -22.49
C LEU A 54 7.67 2.37 -21.97
N ARG A 55 6.74 3.06 -22.63
CA ARG A 55 5.31 3.02 -22.27
C ARG A 55 4.72 1.61 -22.42
N ALA A 56 5.07 0.88 -23.46
CA ALA A 56 4.62 -0.49 -23.67
C ALA A 56 5.18 -1.44 -22.58
N ALA A 57 6.44 -1.29 -22.22
CA ALA A 57 7.05 -2.03 -21.11
C ALA A 57 6.36 -1.71 -19.77
N ALA A 58 6.07 -0.43 -19.51
CA ALA A 58 5.34 0.02 -18.32
C ALA A 58 3.93 -0.57 -18.24
N ALA A 59 3.18 -0.55 -19.36
CA ALA A 59 1.85 -1.15 -19.46
C ALA A 59 1.90 -2.68 -19.27
N GLY A 60 2.91 -3.35 -19.84
CA GLY A 60 3.14 -4.78 -19.63
C GLY A 60 3.42 -5.14 -18.17
N LEU A 61 4.22 -4.34 -17.47
CA LEU A 61 4.46 -4.49 -16.03
C LEU A 61 3.18 -4.29 -15.21
N TRP A 62 2.35 -3.31 -15.58
CA TRP A 62 1.07 -3.09 -14.91
C TRP A 62 0.11 -4.27 -15.10
N LEU A 63 -0.01 -4.83 -16.31
CA LEU A 63 -0.81 -6.03 -16.55
C LEU A 63 -0.29 -7.25 -15.76
N ALA A 64 1.03 -7.44 -15.72
CA ALA A 64 1.66 -8.47 -14.90
C ALA A 64 1.35 -8.24 -13.40
N ASN A 65 1.35 -7.00 -12.94
CA ASN A 65 1.00 -6.64 -11.58
C ASN A 65 -0.45 -6.98 -11.22
N ILE A 66 -1.39 -6.75 -12.12
CA ILE A 66 -2.80 -7.17 -11.94
C ILE A 66 -2.87 -8.70 -11.77
N ALA A 67 -2.18 -9.46 -12.63
CA ALA A 67 -2.17 -10.92 -12.55
C ALA A 67 -1.56 -11.41 -11.24
N LEU A 68 -0.44 -10.82 -10.80
CA LEU A 68 0.20 -11.14 -9.50
C LEU A 68 -0.71 -10.80 -8.32
N PHE A 69 -1.34 -9.63 -8.34
CA PHE A 69 -2.24 -9.22 -7.26
C PHE A 69 -3.45 -10.17 -7.17
N ALA A 70 -4.04 -10.55 -8.30
CA ALA A 70 -5.13 -11.51 -8.35
C ALA A 70 -4.70 -12.88 -7.82
N LEU A 71 -3.53 -13.38 -8.26
CA LEU A 71 -2.96 -14.64 -7.79
C LEU A 71 -2.74 -14.62 -6.27
N PHE A 72 -2.10 -13.58 -5.74
CA PHE A 72 -1.82 -13.47 -4.31
C PHE A 72 -3.09 -13.33 -3.49
N SER A 73 -4.10 -12.59 -4.00
CA SER A 73 -5.41 -12.49 -3.37
C SER A 73 -6.13 -13.84 -3.31
N LEU A 74 -6.08 -14.63 -4.40
CA LEU A 74 -6.64 -15.98 -4.42
C LEU A 74 -5.93 -16.93 -3.45
N LEU A 75 -4.60 -16.91 -3.43
CA LEU A 75 -3.81 -17.75 -2.51
C LEU A 75 -4.08 -17.37 -1.05
N TYR A 76 -4.18 -16.09 -0.75
CA TYR A 76 -4.46 -15.62 0.60
C TYR A 76 -5.91 -15.92 1.03
N ALA A 77 -6.87 -15.75 0.13
CA ALA A 77 -8.27 -16.15 0.37
C ALA A 77 -8.39 -17.67 0.59
N ALA A 78 -7.71 -18.47 -0.25
CA ALA A 78 -7.65 -19.93 -0.07
C ALA A 78 -7.05 -20.32 1.28
N ARG A 79 -6.02 -19.61 1.77
CA ARG A 79 -5.47 -19.83 3.10
C ARG A 79 -6.51 -19.59 4.20
N TRP A 80 -7.31 -18.54 4.10
CA TRP A 80 -8.36 -18.25 5.07
C TRP A 80 -9.48 -19.28 5.07
N VAL A 81 -9.81 -19.83 3.89
CA VAL A 81 -10.83 -20.89 3.77
C VAL A 81 -10.32 -22.24 4.27
N LEU A 82 -9.10 -22.62 3.90
CA LEU A 82 -8.56 -23.95 4.18
C LEU A 82 -7.87 -24.04 5.55
N PHE A 83 -7.27 -22.94 6.02
CA PHE A 83 -6.47 -22.90 7.25
C PHE A 83 -6.81 -21.71 8.15
N PRO A 84 -8.11 -21.49 8.51
CA PRO A 84 -8.55 -20.26 9.20
C PRO A 84 -7.89 -20.06 10.56
N ARG A 85 -7.65 -21.14 11.31
CA ARG A 85 -6.99 -21.06 12.64
C ARG A 85 -5.54 -20.60 12.52
N GLU A 86 -4.80 -21.05 11.51
CA GLU A 86 -3.42 -20.66 11.27
C GLU A 86 -3.35 -19.25 10.67
N ALA A 87 -4.27 -18.92 9.76
CA ALA A 87 -4.37 -17.58 9.19
C ALA A 87 -4.64 -16.52 10.27
N ALA A 88 -5.51 -16.80 11.25
CA ALA A 88 -5.83 -15.88 12.34
C ALA A 88 -4.67 -15.60 13.30
N LEU A 89 -3.65 -16.47 13.37
CA LEU A 89 -2.45 -16.22 14.19
C LEU A 89 -1.65 -15.01 13.74
N ILE A 90 -1.85 -14.55 12.49
CA ILE A 90 -1.16 -13.36 11.96
C ILE A 90 -1.44 -12.11 12.79
N PHE A 91 -2.64 -11.97 13.37
CA PHE A 91 -3.01 -10.82 14.22
C PHE A 91 -2.27 -10.76 15.56
N ARG A 92 -1.60 -11.84 15.95
CA ARG A 92 -0.73 -11.89 17.12
C ARG A 92 0.74 -11.68 16.79
N HIS A 93 1.10 -11.73 15.50
CA HIS A 93 2.49 -11.62 15.07
C HIS A 93 2.87 -10.15 14.87
N PRO A 94 3.83 -9.60 15.65
CA PRO A 94 4.11 -8.16 15.70
C PRO A 94 4.66 -7.56 14.41
N VAL A 95 5.25 -8.36 13.53
CA VAL A 95 5.81 -7.91 12.26
C VAL A 95 4.89 -8.26 11.07
N MET A 96 4.44 -9.53 10.99
CA MET A 96 3.68 -9.98 9.82
C MET A 96 2.31 -9.33 9.70
N SER A 97 1.68 -8.92 10.80
CA SER A 97 0.41 -8.18 10.79
C SER A 97 0.54 -6.81 10.11
N MET A 98 1.71 -6.17 10.16
CA MET A 98 1.93 -4.87 9.52
C MET A 98 1.77 -4.95 8.00
N PHE A 99 2.07 -6.10 7.38
CA PHE A 99 1.97 -6.30 5.94
C PHE A 99 0.53 -6.30 5.41
N PHE A 100 -0.50 -6.24 6.27
CA PHE A 100 -1.86 -5.96 5.81
C PHE A 100 -1.95 -4.65 5.03
N GLY A 101 -1.16 -3.64 5.40
CA GLY A 101 -1.08 -2.38 4.66
C GLY A 101 -0.53 -2.52 3.23
N ALA A 102 0.20 -3.59 2.93
CA ALA A 102 0.72 -3.82 1.57
C ALA A 102 -0.38 -4.17 0.55
N ILE A 103 -1.51 -4.72 1.01
CA ILE A 103 -2.64 -5.07 0.13
C ILE A 103 -3.22 -3.81 -0.53
N PRO A 104 -3.75 -2.81 0.23
CA PRO A 104 -4.28 -1.59 -0.37
C PRO A 104 -3.20 -0.84 -1.18
N MET A 105 -1.98 -0.71 -0.69
CA MET A 105 -0.92 -0.04 -1.45
C MET A 105 -0.61 -0.72 -2.80
N GLY A 106 -0.68 -2.06 -2.88
CA GLY A 106 -0.60 -2.79 -4.13
C GLY A 106 -1.80 -2.52 -5.05
N LEU A 107 -3.02 -2.47 -4.47
CA LEU A 107 -4.24 -2.15 -5.20
C LEU A 107 -4.24 -0.72 -5.75
N ALA A 108 -3.75 0.25 -4.98
CA ALA A 108 -3.62 1.64 -5.41
C ALA A 108 -2.80 1.79 -6.70
N THR A 109 -1.74 0.98 -6.87
CA THR A 109 -0.96 0.99 -8.12
C THR A 109 -1.77 0.46 -9.32
N ILE A 110 -2.69 -0.47 -9.08
CA ILE A 110 -3.61 -0.98 -10.11
C ILE A 110 -4.65 0.09 -10.45
N VAL A 111 -5.21 0.77 -9.45
CA VAL A 111 -6.13 1.90 -9.63
C VAL A 111 -5.51 2.98 -10.52
N ASN A 112 -4.32 3.44 -10.16
CA ASN A 112 -3.61 4.47 -10.91
C ASN A 112 -3.24 4.00 -12.33
N GLY A 113 -2.93 2.72 -12.48
CA GLY A 113 -2.68 2.12 -13.78
C GLY A 113 -3.91 2.05 -14.69
N PHE A 114 -5.13 1.88 -14.15
CA PHE A 114 -6.35 1.99 -14.93
C PHE A 114 -6.54 3.39 -15.50
N LEU A 115 -6.16 4.44 -14.76
CA LEU A 115 -6.21 5.81 -15.29
C LEU A 115 -5.10 6.08 -16.32
N ALA A 116 -3.91 5.51 -16.12
CA ALA A 116 -2.74 5.77 -16.98
C ALA A 116 -2.72 4.91 -18.27
N PHE A 117 -3.05 3.64 -18.17
CA PHE A 117 -2.91 2.64 -19.25
C PHE A 117 -4.27 2.06 -19.69
N GLY A 118 -5.28 2.10 -18.81
CA GLY A 118 -6.60 1.52 -19.11
C GLY A 118 -7.18 1.93 -20.47
N PRO A 119 -7.11 3.22 -20.85
CA PRO A 119 -7.61 3.69 -22.16
C PRO A 119 -6.92 3.03 -23.39
N ASP A 120 -5.75 2.43 -23.22
CA ASP A 120 -5.05 1.72 -24.30
C ASP A 120 -5.68 0.33 -24.59
N PHE A 121 -6.47 -0.22 -23.65
CA PHE A 121 -7.03 -1.58 -23.72
C PHE A 121 -8.56 -1.63 -23.68
N ILE A 122 -9.20 -0.66 -23.01
CA ILE A 122 -10.64 -0.57 -22.80
C ILE A 122 -11.14 0.85 -23.02
N SER A 123 -12.46 1.09 -23.05
CA SER A 123 -12.97 2.45 -23.15
C SER A 123 -12.59 3.29 -21.92
N SER A 124 -12.29 4.58 -22.13
CA SER A 124 -11.89 5.51 -21.06
C SER A 124 -12.94 5.57 -19.94
N GLY A 125 -14.23 5.53 -20.28
CA GLY A 125 -15.30 5.52 -19.28
C GLY A 125 -15.30 4.27 -18.41
N LEU A 126 -15.02 3.09 -18.99
CA LEU A 126 -14.89 1.85 -18.24
C LEU A 126 -13.63 1.86 -17.36
N ALA A 127 -12.51 2.36 -17.87
CA ALA A 127 -11.27 2.49 -17.13
C ALA A 127 -11.45 3.35 -15.87
N VAL A 128 -12.09 4.52 -15.99
CA VAL A 128 -12.41 5.41 -14.87
C VAL A 128 -13.38 4.75 -13.89
N SER A 129 -14.42 4.04 -14.39
CA SER A 129 -15.39 3.35 -13.53
C SER A 129 -14.73 2.25 -12.70
N LEU A 130 -13.82 1.47 -13.30
CA LEU A 130 -13.05 0.44 -12.59
C LEU A 130 -12.08 1.07 -11.59
N ALA A 131 -11.34 2.11 -11.99
CA ALA A 131 -10.44 2.83 -11.09
C ALA A 131 -11.19 3.36 -9.86
N ARG A 132 -12.37 3.96 -10.06
CA ARG A 132 -13.23 4.47 -8.99
C ARG A 132 -13.68 3.36 -8.03
N ALA A 133 -14.23 2.26 -8.57
CA ALA A 133 -14.72 1.15 -7.74
C ALA A 133 -13.59 0.50 -6.94
N LEU A 134 -12.44 0.27 -7.56
CA LEU A 134 -11.27 -0.27 -6.89
C LEU A 134 -10.69 0.70 -5.86
N TRP A 135 -10.69 2.01 -6.14
CA TRP A 135 -10.27 3.02 -5.17
C TRP A 135 -11.17 3.05 -3.93
N GLN A 136 -12.49 2.89 -4.08
CA GLN A 136 -13.39 2.82 -2.93
C GLN A 136 -13.07 1.62 -2.03
N ALA A 137 -12.77 0.46 -2.63
CA ALA A 137 -12.33 -0.71 -1.89
C ALA A 137 -10.95 -0.49 -1.23
N ASP A 138 -10.02 0.13 -1.95
CA ASP A 138 -8.69 0.50 -1.46
C ASP A 138 -8.75 1.44 -0.25
N ALA A 139 -9.51 2.53 -0.35
CA ALA A 139 -9.72 3.49 0.73
C ALA A 139 -10.33 2.82 1.98
N ALA A 140 -11.35 1.97 1.78
CA ALA A 140 -11.96 1.22 2.87
C ALA A 140 -10.96 0.26 3.55
N MET A 141 -10.17 -0.50 2.76
CA MET A 141 -9.15 -1.39 3.30
C MET A 141 -8.05 -0.61 4.03
N SER A 142 -7.62 0.53 3.50
CA SER A 142 -6.60 1.40 4.11
C SER A 142 -7.05 1.90 5.48
N VAL A 143 -8.29 2.36 5.59
CA VAL A 143 -8.89 2.79 6.87
C VAL A 143 -8.96 1.62 7.85
N VAL A 144 -9.46 0.46 7.40
CA VAL A 144 -9.53 -0.74 8.25
C VAL A 144 -8.14 -1.15 8.75
N CYS A 145 -7.13 -1.15 7.88
CA CYS A 145 -5.75 -1.44 8.28
C CYS A 145 -5.22 -0.42 9.30
N GLY A 146 -5.45 0.87 9.05
CA GLY A 146 -5.01 1.96 9.92
C GLY A 146 -5.59 1.92 11.32
N PHE A 147 -6.77 1.32 11.52
CA PHE A 147 -7.38 1.14 12.84
C PHE A 147 -7.16 -0.25 13.43
N ALA A 148 -7.35 -1.32 12.63
CA ALA A 148 -7.30 -2.69 13.15
C ALA A 148 -5.89 -3.10 13.56
N ILE A 149 -4.86 -2.71 12.80
CA ILE A 149 -3.49 -3.11 13.15
C ILE A 149 -3.02 -2.44 14.43
N PRO A 150 -3.13 -1.10 14.62
CA PRO A 150 -2.84 -0.48 15.92
C PRO A 150 -3.67 -1.06 17.07
N TYR A 151 -4.93 -1.38 16.85
CA TYR A 151 -5.74 -2.05 17.87
C TYR A 151 -5.13 -3.39 18.31
N PHE A 152 -4.65 -4.21 17.36
CA PHE A 152 -3.95 -5.46 17.70
C PHE A 152 -2.59 -5.24 18.33
N MET A 153 -1.86 -4.20 17.92
CA MET A 153 -0.61 -3.79 18.57
C MET A 153 -0.82 -3.49 20.05
N PHE A 154 -1.90 -2.78 20.38
CA PHE A 154 -2.18 -2.35 21.75
C PHE A 154 -2.78 -3.45 22.63
N THR A 155 -3.41 -4.48 22.02
CA THR A 155 -4.22 -5.47 22.78
C THR A 155 -3.72 -6.90 22.72
N ARG A 156 -2.91 -7.26 21.71
CA ARG A 156 -2.57 -8.67 21.43
C ARG A 156 -1.11 -8.94 21.11
N GLN A 157 -0.33 -7.90 20.87
CA GLN A 157 1.05 -8.03 20.43
C GLN A 157 2.00 -7.43 21.46
N GLU A 158 3.21 -8.00 21.53
CA GLU A 158 4.29 -7.48 22.37
C GLU A 158 5.30 -6.74 21.49
N HIS A 159 5.53 -5.49 21.80
CA HIS A 159 6.45 -4.61 21.12
C HIS A 159 7.50 -4.06 22.08
N SER A 160 8.70 -3.81 21.55
CA SER A 160 9.75 -3.09 22.26
C SER A 160 10.39 -2.07 21.34
N MET A 161 10.96 -1.01 21.91
CA MET A 161 11.64 0.01 21.12
C MET A 161 12.80 -0.58 20.31
N GLU A 162 13.52 -1.54 20.85
CA GLU A 162 14.63 -2.22 20.17
C GLU A 162 14.19 -2.94 18.89
N LYS A 163 13.00 -3.55 18.90
CA LYS A 163 12.42 -4.31 17.77
C LYS A 163 11.61 -3.44 16.80
N LEU A 164 11.52 -2.14 17.04
CA LEU A 164 10.82 -1.24 16.12
C LEU A 164 11.56 -1.20 14.78
N THR A 165 10.83 -1.39 13.69
CA THR A 165 11.34 -1.30 12.32
C THR A 165 10.43 -0.44 11.46
N ALA A 166 10.88 -0.02 10.29
CA ALA A 166 10.08 0.78 9.37
C ALA A 166 8.85 0.03 8.82
N VAL A 167 8.71 -1.27 9.06
CA VAL A 167 7.50 -2.04 8.73
C VAL A 167 6.25 -1.50 9.46
N TRP A 168 6.41 -0.82 10.62
CA TRP A 168 5.33 -0.14 11.33
C TRP A 168 4.63 0.94 10.48
N LEU A 169 5.30 1.45 9.47
CA LEU A 169 4.73 2.43 8.55
C LEU A 169 3.68 1.83 7.61
N LEU A 170 3.76 0.54 7.26
CA LEU A 170 2.89 -0.07 6.24
C LEU A 170 1.38 0.13 6.49
N PRO A 171 0.81 -0.18 7.68
CA PRO A 171 -0.62 0.01 7.92
C PRO A 171 -1.05 1.48 7.97
N ILE A 172 -0.12 2.41 8.26
CA ILE A 172 -0.37 3.84 8.35
C ILE A 172 -0.34 4.47 6.96
N VAL A 173 0.73 4.22 6.20
CA VAL A 173 1.01 4.77 4.87
C VAL A 173 -0.04 4.35 3.82
N ALA A 174 -0.72 3.24 4.03
CA ALA A 174 -1.79 2.79 3.13
C ALA A 174 -2.84 3.91 2.87
N SER A 175 -3.20 4.68 3.90
CA SER A 175 -4.20 5.75 3.76
C SER A 175 -3.68 6.95 2.96
N GLU A 176 -2.40 7.32 3.06
CA GLU A 176 -1.86 8.41 2.22
C GLU A 176 -1.68 7.99 0.76
N VAL A 177 -1.36 6.71 0.50
CA VAL A 177 -1.32 6.17 -0.87
C VAL A 177 -2.72 6.17 -1.48
N ALA A 178 -3.74 5.74 -0.73
CA ALA A 178 -5.14 5.82 -1.13
C ALA A 178 -5.59 7.29 -1.37
N ALA A 179 -5.09 8.23 -0.56
CA ALA A 179 -5.36 9.66 -0.73
C ALA A 179 -4.81 10.19 -2.06
N ALA A 180 -3.55 9.89 -2.39
CA ALA A 180 -2.95 10.28 -3.67
C ALA A 180 -3.74 9.69 -4.86
N SER A 181 -4.08 8.39 -4.79
CA SER A 181 -4.91 7.74 -5.80
C SER A 181 -6.29 8.37 -5.93
N GLY A 182 -6.90 8.77 -4.80
CA GLY A 182 -8.19 9.43 -4.78
C GLY A 182 -8.18 10.81 -5.45
N GLY A 183 -7.10 11.57 -5.31
CA GLY A 183 -6.91 12.84 -6.02
C GLY A 183 -6.86 12.65 -7.55
N LEU A 184 -6.16 11.59 -8.02
CA LEU A 184 -6.14 11.21 -9.43
C LEU A 184 -7.54 10.79 -9.92
N VAL A 185 -8.24 9.95 -9.16
CA VAL A 185 -9.61 9.52 -9.50
C VAL A 185 -10.56 10.71 -9.55
N ALA A 186 -10.52 11.61 -8.55
CA ALA A 186 -11.38 12.80 -8.47
C ALA A 186 -11.28 13.68 -9.70
N SER A 187 -10.08 13.82 -10.29
CA SER A 187 -9.85 14.61 -11.51
C SER A 187 -10.58 14.07 -12.75
N HIS A 188 -11.07 12.83 -12.71
CA HIS A 188 -11.79 12.17 -13.79
C HIS A 188 -13.29 12.03 -13.54
N LEU A 189 -13.78 12.54 -12.40
CA LEU A 189 -15.18 12.46 -12.00
C LEU A 189 -15.89 13.82 -12.20
N ALA A 190 -17.20 13.76 -12.33
CA ALA A 190 -18.06 14.96 -12.35
C ALA A 190 -18.47 15.36 -10.92
N ALA A 191 -18.85 16.63 -10.74
CA ALA A 191 -19.48 17.10 -9.50
C ALA A 191 -20.88 16.44 -9.34
N PRO A 192 -21.36 16.11 -8.12
CA PRO A 192 -20.72 16.36 -6.82
C PRO A 192 -19.74 15.28 -6.36
N GLU A 193 -19.62 14.16 -7.09
CA GLU A 193 -18.83 13.00 -6.68
C GLU A 193 -17.34 13.33 -6.58
N ALA A 194 -16.80 14.09 -7.55
CA ALA A 194 -15.41 14.56 -7.53
C ALA A 194 -15.07 15.27 -6.23
N PHE A 195 -15.99 16.10 -5.72
CA PHE A 195 -15.81 16.83 -4.47
C PHE A 195 -15.73 15.90 -3.27
N LEU A 196 -16.64 14.92 -3.17
CA LEU A 196 -16.64 13.95 -2.07
C LEU A 196 -15.37 13.10 -2.06
N VAL A 197 -14.92 12.62 -3.22
CA VAL A 197 -13.69 11.84 -3.37
C VAL A 197 -12.48 12.68 -2.97
N LEU A 198 -12.40 13.93 -3.40
CA LEU A 198 -11.31 14.83 -3.07
C LEU A 198 -11.24 15.12 -1.56
N ILE A 199 -12.38 15.46 -0.93
CA ILE A 199 -12.43 15.72 0.52
C ILE A 199 -12.03 14.46 1.31
N LEU A 200 -12.58 13.30 0.97
CA LEU A 200 -12.19 12.04 1.62
C LEU A 200 -10.69 11.80 1.48
N SER A 201 -10.11 12.09 0.32
CA SER A 201 -8.67 11.93 0.08
C SER A 201 -7.84 12.87 0.96
N TYR A 202 -8.26 14.12 1.14
CA TYR A 202 -7.62 15.03 2.11
C TYR A 202 -7.70 14.49 3.54
N VAL A 203 -8.84 13.91 3.94
CA VAL A 203 -9.00 13.30 5.27
C VAL A 203 -8.05 12.11 5.44
N LEU A 204 -7.96 11.23 4.44
CA LEU A 204 -7.04 10.08 4.47
C LEU A 204 -5.59 10.54 4.58
N TRP A 205 -5.19 11.57 3.83
CA TRP A 205 -3.87 12.17 3.89
C TRP A 205 -3.58 12.76 5.29
N ALA A 206 -4.51 13.55 5.81
CA ALA A 206 -4.36 14.23 7.11
C ALA A 206 -4.32 13.25 8.30
N CYS A 207 -4.99 12.11 8.20
CA CYS A 207 -4.92 11.06 9.22
C CYS A 207 -3.61 10.26 9.17
N SER A 208 -3.03 10.10 7.98
CA SER A 208 -1.87 9.22 7.76
C SER A 208 -0.54 9.96 7.98
N VAL A 209 -0.32 11.04 7.24
CA VAL A 209 1.01 11.68 7.14
C VAL A 209 1.55 12.16 8.49
N PRO A 210 0.80 12.88 9.35
CA PRO A 210 1.34 13.29 10.65
C PRO A 210 1.74 12.10 11.54
N LEU A 211 0.96 11.02 11.49
CA LEU A 211 1.27 9.80 12.25
C LEU A 211 2.50 9.09 11.68
N ALA A 212 2.62 8.99 10.37
CA ALA A 212 3.79 8.41 9.70
C ALA A 212 5.07 9.21 10.03
N MET A 213 5.01 10.55 9.99
CA MET A 213 6.13 11.40 10.40
C MET A 213 6.53 11.18 11.86
N SER A 214 5.56 10.99 12.75
CA SER A 214 5.83 10.68 14.16
C SER A 214 6.54 9.33 14.32
N VAL A 215 6.14 8.31 13.56
CA VAL A 215 6.83 7.00 13.54
C VAL A 215 8.24 7.12 12.98
N LEU A 216 8.49 7.99 11.99
CA LEU A 216 9.85 8.24 11.47
C LEU A 216 10.77 8.84 12.53
N VAL A 217 10.27 9.75 13.38
CA VAL A 217 11.04 10.29 14.51
C VAL A 217 11.39 9.16 15.49
N LEU A 218 10.45 8.29 15.82
CA LEU A 218 10.70 7.14 16.71
C LEU A 218 11.69 6.15 16.06
N LEU A 219 11.61 5.94 14.75
CA LEU A 219 12.54 5.09 14.02
C LEU A 219 13.97 5.66 14.05
N PHE A 220 14.11 6.98 13.86
CA PHE A 220 15.39 7.66 13.99
C PHE A 220 15.98 7.49 15.40
N LEU A 221 15.16 7.71 16.43
CA LEU A 221 15.57 7.50 17.83
C LEU A 221 16.01 6.05 18.07
N ARG A 222 15.23 5.09 17.57
CA ARG A 222 15.56 3.66 17.68
C ARG A 222 16.90 3.34 17.04
N LEU A 223 17.17 3.85 15.84
CA LEU A 223 18.45 3.62 15.13
C LEU A 223 19.63 4.24 15.88
N ALA A 224 19.43 5.39 16.50
CA ALA A 224 20.47 6.04 17.33
C ALA A 224 20.80 5.22 18.58
N LEU A 225 19.79 4.68 19.27
CA LEU A 225 19.95 3.95 20.52
C LEU A 225 20.40 2.49 20.32
N PHE A 226 19.83 1.79 19.34
CA PHE A 226 19.98 0.34 19.17
C PHE A 226 20.71 -0.07 17.88
N LYS A 227 21.25 0.90 17.10
CA LYS A 227 21.98 0.69 15.85
C LYS A 227 21.09 0.10 14.75
N LEU A 228 21.68 -0.44 13.69
CA LEU A 228 20.95 -1.03 12.58
C LEU A 228 20.19 -2.30 13.00
N PRO A 229 19.04 -2.58 12.41
CA PRO A 229 18.34 -3.82 12.63
C PRO A 229 19.14 -5.03 12.10
N GLU A 230 18.71 -6.24 12.46
CA GLU A 230 19.29 -7.48 11.92
C GLU A 230 19.25 -7.47 10.39
N ARG A 231 20.20 -8.20 9.78
CA ARG A 231 20.43 -8.17 8.33
C ARG A 231 19.17 -8.46 7.52
N ASP A 232 18.33 -9.39 7.98
CA ASP A 232 17.10 -9.79 7.29
C ASP A 232 16.03 -8.68 7.31
N MET A 233 16.10 -7.77 8.28
CA MET A 233 15.20 -6.63 8.42
C MET A 233 15.81 -5.31 7.93
N ALA A 234 17.08 -5.28 7.56
CA ALA A 234 17.78 -4.05 7.14
C ALA A 234 17.14 -3.42 5.90
N VAL A 235 16.65 -4.23 4.96
CA VAL A 235 15.94 -3.75 3.76
C VAL A 235 14.70 -2.94 4.12
N SER A 236 14.04 -3.22 5.26
CA SER A 236 12.86 -2.48 5.69
C SER A 236 13.13 -0.99 5.98
N CYS A 237 14.39 -0.59 6.23
CA CYS A 237 14.74 0.80 6.44
C CYS A 237 14.40 1.70 5.24
N TRP A 238 14.38 1.16 4.02
CA TRP A 238 13.97 1.89 2.82
C TRP A 238 12.49 2.29 2.83
N LEU A 239 11.64 1.60 3.61
CA LEU A 239 10.24 1.97 3.79
C LEU A 239 10.07 3.36 4.41
N ALA A 240 11.09 3.89 5.09
CA ALA A 240 11.08 5.24 5.64
C ALA A 240 10.95 6.34 4.55
N LEU A 241 11.38 6.07 3.33
CA LEU A 241 11.23 6.99 2.20
C LEU A 241 9.77 7.04 1.68
N GLY A 242 9.00 5.97 1.93
CA GLY A 242 7.61 5.88 1.48
C GLY A 242 6.77 7.09 1.91
N PRO A 243 6.54 7.30 3.21
CA PRO A 243 5.67 8.39 3.69
C PRO A 243 6.17 9.80 3.31
N ILE A 244 7.47 9.98 3.17
CA ILE A 244 8.01 11.27 2.71
C ILE A 244 7.61 11.51 1.25
N GLY A 245 7.87 10.52 0.37
CA GLY A 245 7.57 10.65 -1.05
C GLY A 245 6.07 10.62 -1.35
N THR A 246 5.31 9.69 -0.73
CA THR A 246 3.86 9.59 -0.97
C THR A 246 3.08 10.72 -0.30
N GLY A 247 3.55 11.22 0.83
CA GLY A 247 2.97 12.38 1.50
C GLY A 247 3.10 13.66 0.65
N ALA A 248 4.29 13.92 0.09
CA ALA A 248 4.54 15.01 -0.84
C ALA A 248 3.73 14.85 -2.14
N LEU A 249 3.79 13.66 -2.77
CA LEU A 249 3.01 13.35 -3.97
C LEU A 249 1.50 13.54 -3.72
N GLY A 250 1.00 13.12 -2.57
CA GLY A 250 -0.40 13.29 -2.18
C GLY A 250 -0.81 14.76 -2.20
N LEU A 251 -0.01 15.65 -1.58
CA LEU A 251 -0.28 17.09 -1.60
C LEU A 251 -0.26 17.67 -3.01
N VAL A 252 0.72 17.30 -3.84
CA VAL A 252 0.80 17.76 -5.25
C VAL A 252 -0.44 17.35 -6.04
N VAL A 253 -0.84 16.09 -5.92
CA VAL A 253 -1.98 15.54 -6.68
C VAL A 253 -3.30 16.13 -6.19
N LEU A 254 -3.52 16.18 -4.87
CA LEU A 254 -4.73 16.76 -4.28
C LEU A 254 -4.81 18.26 -4.58
N GLY A 255 -3.70 18.98 -4.42
CA GLY A 255 -3.61 20.40 -4.74
C GLY A 255 -3.86 20.69 -6.21
N GLY A 256 -3.34 19.84 -7.12
CA GLY A 256 -3.57 19.98 -8.56
C GLY A 256 -5.03 19.75 -8.97
N ALA A 257 -5.73 18.83 -8.31
CA ALA A 257 -7.16 18.56 -8.56
C ALA A 257 -8.09 19.63 -7.94
N ALA A 258 -7.67 20.30 -6.88
CA ALA A 258 -8.50 21.15 -6.04
C ALA A 258 -9.12 22.36 -6.79
N PRO A 259 -8.41 23.17 -7.60
CA PRO A 259 -8.96 24.38 -8.18
C PRO A 259 -10.23 24.14 -9.00
N ALA A 260 -10.21 23.18 -9.90
CA ALA A 260 -11.36 22.88 -10.75
C ALA A 260 -12.54 22.31 -9.95
N ILE A 261 -12.27 21.39 -9.01
CA ILE A 261 -13.30 20.72 -8.22
C ILE A 261 -13.93 21.67 -7.22
N PHE A 262 -13.14 22.49 -6.52
CA PHE A 262 -13.67 23.45 -5.55
C PHE A 262 -14.42 24.59 -6.26
N ALA A 263 -13.92 25.09 -7.39
CA ALA A 263 -14.63 26.11 -8.18
C ALA A 263 -16.01 25.63 -8.63
N ALA A 264 -16.12 24.39 -9.11
CA ALA A 264 -17.40 23.78 -9.50
C ALA A 264 -18.41 23.67 -8.34
N ASN A 265 -17.94 23.77 -7.08
CA ASN A 265 -18.76 23.72 -5.87
C ASN A 265 -18.84 25.10 -5.16
N GLY A 266 -18.51 26.20 -5.84
CA GLY A 266 -18.60 27.55 -5.28
C GLY A 266 -17.51 27.93 -4.26
N LEU A 267 -16.42 27.15 -4.20
CA LEU A 267 -15.32 27.29 -3.23
C LEU A 267 -13.99 27.64 -3.92
N ALA A 268 -14.01 28.47 -4.96
CA ALA A 268 -12.83 28.76 -5.79
C ALA A 268 -11.62 29.23 -4.98
N SER A 269 -11.79 30.12 -4.00
CA SER A 269 -10.70 30.61 -3.14
C SER A 269 -10.03 29.49 -2.33
N LEU A 270 -10.80 28.49 -1.89
CA LEU A 270 -10.25 27.34 -1.19
C LEU A 270 -9.43 26.46 -2.14
N GLY A 271 -9.85 26.35 -3.39
CA GLY A 271 -9.10 25.66 -4.44
C GLY A 271 -7.72 26.27 -4.69
N GLU A 272 -7.62 27.59 -4.71
CA GLU A 272 -6.35 28.33 -4.86
C GLU A 272 -5.41 28.07 -3.67
N VAL A 273 -5.93 28.13 -2.45
CA VAL A 273 -5.15 27.82 -1.24
C VAL A 273 -4.66 26.37 -1.26
N ALA A 274 -5.52 25.43 -1.61
CA ALA A 274 -5.18 24.01 -1.69
C ALA A 274 -4.09 23.75 -2.75
N PHE A 275 -4.17 24.44 -3.89
CA PHE A 275 -3.14 24.38 -4.93
C PHE A 275 -1.79 24.92 -4.40
N GLY A 276 -1.79 26.07 -3.74
CA GLY A 276 -0.58 26.65 -3.14
C GLY A 276 0.07 25.70 -2.13
N LEU A 277 -0.72 25.08 -1.25
CA LEU A 277 -0.24 24.05 -0.32
C LEU A 277 0.32 22.83 -1.05
N GLY A 278 -0.30 22.41 -2.15
CA GLY A 278 0.18 21.32 -3.00
C GLY A 278 1.56 21.61 -3.58
N VAL A 279 1.76 22.83 -4.10
CA VAL A 279 3.06 23.25 -4.65
C VAL A 279 4.14 23.26 -3.55
N ILE A 280 3.86 23.87 -2.40
CA ILE A 280 4.81 23.94 -1.26
C ILE A 280 5.12 22.54 -0.73
N GLY A 281 4.12 21.69 -0.61
CA GLY A 281 4.29 20.33 -0.09
C GLY A 281 5.01 19.36 -1.05
N GLY A 282 5.11 19.72 -2.33
CA GLY A 282 5.86 18.97 -3.34
C GLY A 282 7.35 19.37 -3.45
N LEU A 283 7.72 20.49 -2.84
CA LEU A 283 9.12 20.98 -2.78
C LEU A 283 9.89 20.34 -1.62
#